data_dd0c7fcd32e0e8ce5368d2043b326251
#
_entry.id   dd0c7fcd32e0e8ce5368d2043b326251
#
_cell.length_a   1.000
_cell.length_b   1.000
_cell.length_c   1.000
_cell.angle_alpha   90.00
_cell.angle_beta   90.00
_cell.angle_gamma   90.00
#
_symmetry.space_group_name_H-M   'P 1'
#
loop_
_entity.id
_entity.type
_entity.pdbx_description
1 polymer ?
#
loop_
_entity_poly.entity_id
_entity_poly.type
_entity_poly.pdbx_seq_one_letter_code
_entity_poly.pdbx_strand_id
1 'polypeptide(L)'
;ILTSKGEISDGIVSDYFKDLIGLKKNGATSHVQILDSYKKKTVTFYEFGWFCSDVMLKLGLIGTVIGFIIMLSSLSDITTFDVTLLQGVLTTMGSGMGVALYTTLSALVGGVLIAVQYYNLESGCEELFSVLNQISEISIDNSL
;
A
#
# COMPACT_ATOMS: atom_id res chain seq x y z
N ILE A 1 -8.66 10.09 8.04
CA ILE A 1 -7.84 9.81 6.85
C ILE A 1 -7.49 11.12 6.12
N LEU A 2 -8.44 12.05 5.92
CA LEU A 2 -8.20 13.35 5.30
C LEU A 2 -7.29 14.26 6.14
N THR A 3 -7.40 14.22 7.45
CA THR A 3 -6.59 15.02 8.39
C THR A 3 -5.11 14.62 8.38
N SER A 4 -4.82 13.31 8.28
CA SER A 4 -3.45 12.80 8.21
C SER A 4 -2.74 13.20 6.91
N LYS A 5 -3.47 13.35 5.79
CA LYS A 5 -2.91 13.78 4.51
C LYS A 5 -2.44 15.25 4.57
N GLY A 6 -3.18 16.10 5.27
CA GLY A 6 -2.81 17.51 5.49
C GLY A 6 -1.55 17.66 6.35
N GLU A 7 -1.44 16.92 7.45
CA GLU A 7 -0.30 17.00 8.36
C GLU A 7 1.02 16.50 7.72
N ILE A 8 0.97 15.43 6.92
CA ILE A 8 2.15 14.91 6.21
C ILE A 8 2.60 15.91 5.13
N SER A 9 1.66 16.49 4.39
CA SER A 9 1.95 17.51 3.37
C SER A 9 2.55 18.76 4.00
N ASP A 10 1.99 19.28 5.08
CA ASP A 10 2.50 20.46 5.79
C ASP A 10 3.88 20.21 6.41
N GLY A 11 4.15 19.01 6.92
CA GLY A 11 5.46 18.65 7.46
C GLY A 11 6.54 18.64 6.39
N ILE A 12 6.31 18.01 5.25
CA ILE A 12 7.26 17.91 4.14
C ILE A 12 7.50 19.29 3.52
N VAL A 13 6.45 20.08 3.30
CA VAL A 13 6.55 21.43 2.76
C VAL A 13 7.29 22.36 3.72
N SER A 14 6.99 22.29 5.03
CA SER A 14 7.66 23.09 6.05
C SER A 14 9.17 22.78 6.14
N ASP A 15 9.53 21.50 6.12
CA ASP A 15 10.93 21.07 6.15
C ASP A 15 11.67 21.46 4.87
N TYR A 16 11.03 21.33 3.71
CA TYR A 16 11.57 21.81 2.43
C TYR A 16 11.83 23.32 2.45
N PHE A 17 10.88 24.14 2.95
CA PHE A 17 11.10 25.58 3.07
C PHE A 17 12.18 25.97 4.08
N LYS A 18 12.32 25.23 5.17
CA LYS A 18 13.42 25.47 6.14
C LYS A 18 14.77 25.17 5.53
N ASP A 19 14.88 24.07 4.78
CA ASP A 19 16.10 23.73 4.07
C ASP A 19 16.43 24.72 2.96
N LEU A 20 15.41 25.23 2.24
CA LEU A 20 15.56 26.30 1.26
C LEU A 20 16.11 27.60 1.86
N ILE A 21 15.59 28.02 3.00
CA ILE A 21 16.04 29.24 3.71
C ILE A 21 17.50 29.06 4.21
N GLY A 22 17.85 27.86 4.67
CA GLY A 22 19.21 27.54 5.07
C GLY A 22 20.21 27.57 3.91
N LEU A 23 19.78 27.25 2.71
CA LEU A 23 20.61 27.17 1.50
C LEU A 23 20.81 28.51 0.78
N LYS A 24 19.89 29.44 0.92
CA LYS A 24 20.09 30.83 0.42
C LYS A 24 21.40 31.42 0.92
N LYS A 25 21.99 30.80 1.95
CA LYS A 25 23.29 31.17 2.54
C LYS A 25 24.49 30.50 1.86
N ASN A 26 24.30 29.42 1.07
CA ASN A 26 25.40 28.56 0.58
C ASN A 26 25.46 28.31 -0.94
N GLY A 27 24.67 28.99 -1.79
CA GLY A 27 24.85 28.97 -3.25
C GLY A 27 23.94 27.97 -4.02
N ALA A 28 23.61 28.33 -5.24
CA ALA A 28 22.53 27.79 -6.08
C ALA A 28 22.64 26.31 -6.51
N THR A 29 23.75 25.62 -6.31
CA THR A 29 23.94 24.23 -6.78
C THR A 29 23.21 23.19 -5.92
N SER A 30 22.73 23.57 -4.76
CA SER A 30 22.14 22.66 -3.77
C SER A 30 20.62 22.45 -3.96
N HIS A 31 19.91 23.30 -4.69
CA HIS A 31 18.46 23.24 -4.85
C HIS A 31 17.97 21.98 -5.56
N VAL A 32 18.59 21.63 -6.69
CA VAL A 32 18.23 20.45 -7.48
C VAL A 32 18.49 19.17 -6.71
N GLN A 33 19.59 19.12 -5.96
CA GLN A 33 19.96 17.94 -5.16
C GLN A 33 18.99 17.71 -4.00
N ILE A 34 18.45 18.77 -3.39
CA ILE A 34 17.48 18.64 -2.31
C ILE A 34 16.13 18.19 -2.85
N LEU A 35 15.64 18.82 -3.94
CA LEU A 35 14.41 18.39 -4.58
C LEU A 35 14.45 16.93 -4.99
N ASP A 36 15.59 16.48 -5.54
CA ASP A 36 15.80 15.09 -5.94
C ASP A 36 15.83 14.15 -4.72
N SER A 37 16.41 14.57 -3.61
CA SER A 37 16.43 13.80 -2.36
C SER A 37 15.02 13.61 -1.76
N TYR A 38 14.20 14.66 -1.76
CA TYR A 38 12.80 14.59 -1.30
C TYR A 38 11.94 13.76 -2.26
N LYS A 39 12.11 13.92 -3.57
CA LYS A 39 11.46 13.11 -4.58
C LYS A 39 11.79 11.63 -4.41
N LYS A 40 13.06 11.29 -4.19
CA LYS A 40 13.51 9.91 -3.96
C LYS A 40 12.92 9.31 -2.68
N LYS A 41 12.84 10.08 -1.61
CA LYS A 41 12.21 9.65 -0.35
C LYS A 41 10.72 9.36 -0.54
N THR A 42 10.03 10.16 -1.32
CA THR A 42 8.60 10.00 -1.60
C THR A 42 8.34 8.76 -2.48
N VAL A 43 9.17 8.51 -3.51
CA VAL A 43 9.09 7.32 -4.35
C VAL A 43 9.18 6.03 -3.53
N THR A 44 10.07 5.97 -2.53
CA THR A 44 10.21 4.80 -1.65
C THR A 44 8.91 4.48 -0.89
N PHE A 45 8.13 5.48 -0.51
CA PHE A 45 6.83 5.25 0.14
C PHE A 45 5.80 4.61 -0.80
N TYR A 46 5.81 4.93 -2.10
CA TYR A 46 4.90 4.32 -3.09
C TYR A 46 5.26 2.87 -3.36
N GLU A 47 6.56 2.57 -3.49
CA GLU A 47 7.05 1.20 -3.66
C GLU A 47 6.60 0.32 -2.48
N PHE A 48 6.62 0.85 -1.26
CA PHE A 48 6.12 0.14 -0.08
C PHE A 48 4.61 -0.13 -0.15
N GLY A 49 3.81 0.80 -0.67
CA GLY A 49 2.36 0.60 -0.85
C GLY A 49 2.03 -0.49 -1.86
N TRP A 50 2.70 -0.51 -2.98
CA TRP A 50 2.59 -1.57 -3.97
C TRP A 50 2.99 -2.92 -3.40
N PHE A 51 4.10 -2.96 -2.65
CA PHE A 51 4.55 -4.16 -1.95
C PHE A 51 3.49 -4.67 -0.96
N CYS A 52 2.88 -3.79 -0.16
CA CYS A 52 1.81 -4.17 0.76
C CYS A 52 0.59 -4.76 0.04
N SER A 53 0.17 -4.18 -1.08
CA SER A 53 -0.92 -4.71 -1.90
C SER A 53 -0.62 -6.10 -2.45
N ASP A 54 0.60 -6.32 -2.94
CA ASP A 54 1.05 -7.61 -3.46
C ASP A 54 1.13 -8.69 -2.36
N VAL A 55 1.62 -8.32 -1.17
CA VAL A 55 1.64 -9.22 0.00
C VAL A 55 0.23 -9.61 0.42
N MET A 56 -0.74 -8.69 0.41
CA MET A 56 -2.13 -9.01 0.72
C MET A 56 -2.71 -10.08 -0.20
N LEU A 57 -2.45 -10.00 -1.52
CA LEU A 57 -2.89 -11.02 -2.47
C LEU A 57 -2.25 -12.37 -2.21
N LYS A 58 -0.95 -12.41 -1.88
CA LYS A 58 -0.22 -13.63 -1.55
C LYS A 58 -0.76 -14.27 -0.26
N LEU A 59 -1.10 -13.46 0.75
CA LEU A 59 -1.74 -13.96 1.98
C LEU A 59 -3.12 -14.55 1.70
N GLY A 60 -3.90 -13.94 0.80
CA GLY A 60 -5.17 -14.51 0.34
C GLY A 60 -5.00 -15.89 -0.29
N LEU A 61 -3.98 -16.06 -1.12
CA LEU A 61 -3.66 -17.34 -1.74
C LEU A 61 -3.25 -18.40 -0.71
N ILE A 62 -2.44 -18.04 0.29
CA ILE A 62 -2.09 -18.92 1.41
C ILE A 62 -3.36 -19.36 2.15
N GLY A 63 -4.30 -18.43 2.38
CA GLY A 63 -5.57 -18.73 3.02
C GLY A 63 -6.41 -19.76 2.25
N THR A 64 -6.41 -19.74 0.91
CA THR A 64 -7.07 -20.78 0.11
C THR A 64 -6.44 -22.15 0.28
N VAL A 65 -5.12 -22.21 0.32
CA VAL A 65 -4.40 -23.47 0.53
C VAL A 65 -4.74 -24.05 1.91
N ILE A 66 -4.76 -23.23 2.96
CA ILE A 66 -5.13 -23.63 4.32
C ILE A 66 -6.59 -24.13 4.34
N GLY A 67 -7.52 -23.39 3.73
CA GLY A 67 -8.92 -23.80 3.64
C GLY A 67 -9.11 -25.13 2.91
N PHE A 68 -8.31 -25.38 1.87
CA PHE A 68 -8.32 -26.63 1.14
C PHE A 68 -7.75 -27.79 1.96
N ILE A 69 -6.71 -27.57 2.75
CA ILE A 69 -6.15 -28.56 3.68
C ILE A 69 -7.20 -28.96 4.73
N ILE A 70 -7.92 -27.99 5.30
CA ILE A 70 -9.00 -28.25 6.27
C ILE A 70 -10.11 -29.10 5.60
N MET A 71 -10.48 -28.75 4.37
CA MET A 71 -11.47 -29.52 3.61
C MET A 71 -11.04 -30.96 3.39
N LEU A 72 -9.78 -31.19 2.99
CA LEU A 72 -9.28 -32.57 2.74
C LEU A 72 -9.09 -33.37 4.00
N SER A 73 -8.74 -32.74 5.12
CA SER A 73 -8.53 -33.46 6.39
C SER A 73 -9.81 -34.21 6.86
N SER A 74 -10.99 -33.68 6.53
CA SER A 74 -12.26 -34.30 6.88
C SER A 74 -12.54 -35.58 6.11
N LEU A 75 -11.86 -35.80 4.98
CA LEU A 75 -12.00 -37.05 4.19
C LEU A 75 -11.16 -38.19 4.75
N SER A 76 -10.11 -37.89 5.50
CA SER A 76 -9.17 -38.89 6.03
C SER A 76 -9.80 -39.78 7.13
N ASP A 77 -10.87 -39.32 7.77
CA ASP A 77 -11.51 -39.99 8.90
C ASP A 77 -12.65 -40.93 8.47
N ILE A 78 -12.90 -41.06 7.16
CA ILE A 78 -13.96 -41.92 6.64
C ILE A 78 -13.49 -43.40 6.63
N THR A 79 -13.82 -44.12 7.68
CA THR A 79 -13.55 -45.56 7.77
C THR A 79 -14.79 -46.44 7.48
N THR A 80 -16.00 -45.88 7.58
CA THR A 80 -17.27 -46.57 7.36
C THR A 80 -18.25 -45.64 6.64
N PHE A 81 -19.06 -46.20 5.73
CA PHE A 81 -20.12 -45.48 5.02
C PHE A 81 -21.40 -45.42 5.87
N ASP A 82 -21.49 -44.45 6.76
CA ASP A 82 -22.71 -44.12 7.50
C ASP A 82 -23.24 -42.75 7.04
N VAL A 83 -24.56 -42.63 6.90
CA VAL A 83 -25.24 -41.42 6.43
C VAL A 83 -24.98 -40.22 7.37
N THR A 84 -24.89 -40.47 8.68
CA THR A 84 -24.62 -39.46 9.69
C THR A 84 -23.20 -38.94 9.60
N LEU A 85 -22.23 -39.81 9.35
CA LEU A 85 -20.84 -39.45 9.09
C LEU A 85 -20.70 -38.64 7.80
N LEU A 86 -21.42 -39.01 6.75
CA LEU A 86 -21.40 -38.31 5.47
C LEU A 86 -21.88 -36.85 5.60
N GLN A 87 -22.94 -36.61 6.41
CA GLN A 87 -23.41 -35.25 6.70
C GLN A 87 -22.36 -34.41 7.44
N GLY A 88 -21.66 -35.00 8.43
CA GLY A 88 -20.59 -34.36 9.14
C GLY A 88 -19.44 -33.96 8.22
N VAL A 89 -19.02 -34.85 7.35
CA VAL A 89 -17.97 -34.60 6.33
C VAL A 89 -18.38 -33.49 5.38
N LEU A 90 -19.58 -33.49 4.83
CA LEU A 90 -20.09 -32.46 3.93
C LEU A 90 -20.10 -31.07 4.61
N THR A 91 -20.48 -31.01 5.89
CA THR A 91 -20.47 -29.75 6.66
C THR A 91 -19.07 -29.25 6.86
N THR A 92 -18.10 -30.09 7.20
CA THR A 92 -16.70 -29.72 7.40
C THR A 92 -16.05 -29.29 6.07
N MET A 93 -16.34 -30.00 4.99
CA MET A 93 -15.90 -29.63 3.64
C MET A 93 -16.44 -28.25 3.24
N GLY A 94 -17.73 -27.99 3.49
CA GLY A 94 -18.33 -26.66 3.25
C GLY A 94 -17.67 -25.56 4.05
N SER A 95 -17.34 -25.83 5.31
CA SER A 95 -16.62 -24.89 6.17
C SER A 95 -15.21 -24.58 5.65
N GLY A 96 -14.42 -25.60 5.29
CA GLY A 96 -13.07 -25.42 4.73
C GLY A 96 -13.08 -24.61 3.43
N MET A 97 -14.04 -24.90 2.55
CA MET A 97 -14.21 -24.14 1.31
C MET A 97 -14.65 -22.69 1.59
N GLY A 98 -15.51 -22.48 2.60
CA GLY A 98 -15.89 -21.13 3.06
C GLY A 98 -14.68 -20.31 3.51
N VAL A 99 -13.80 -20.89 4.34
CA VAL A 99 -12.56 -20.22 4.78
C VAL A 99 -11.70 -19.83 3.59
N ALA A 100 -11.50 -20.73 2.62
CA ALA A 100 -10.73 -20.44 1.41
C ALA A 100 -11.29 -19.26 0.61
N LEU A 101 -12.60 -19.22 0.38
CA LEU A 101 -13.26 -18.16 -0.37
C LEU A 101 -13.23 -16.81 0.35
N TYR A 102 -13.52 -16.81 1.66
CA TYR A 102 -13.52 -15.57 2.45
C TYR A 102 -12.15 -14.94 2.57
N THR A 103 -11.10 -15.72 2.75
CA THR A 103 -9.73 -15.21 2.85
C THR A 103 -9.28 -14.56 1.54
N THR A 104 -9.59 -15.17 0.40
CA THR A 104 -9.26 -14.60 -0.91
C THR A 104 -10.06 -13.34 -1.20
N LEU A 105 -11.36 -13.36 -0.90
CA LEU A 105 -12.21 -12.17 -1.09
C LEU A 105 -11.71 -11.00 -0.24
N SER A 106 -11.41 -11.25 1.03
CA SER A 106 -10.89 -10.21 1.94
C SER A 106 -9.55 -9.65 1.47
N ALA A 107 -8.65 -10.51 0.99
CA ALA A 107 -7.35 -10.12 0.46
C ALA A 107 -7.47 -9.30 -0.83
N LEU A 108 -8.38 -9.67 -1.72
CA LEU A 108 -8.67 -8.92 -2.95
C LEU A 108 -9.21 -7.52 -2.63
N VAL A 109 -10.24 -7.44 -1.79
CA VAL A 109 -10.84 -6.15 -1.41
C VAL A 109 -9.82 -5.28 -0.70
N GLY A 110 -9.07 -5.82 0.27
CA GLY A 110 -8.02 -5.10 0.99
C GLY A 110 -6.90 -4.62 0.06
N GLY A 111 -6.42 -5.47 -0.83
CA GLY A 111 -5.38 -5.14 -1.81
C GLY A 111 -5.81 -4.03 -2.78
N VAL A 112 -7.04 -4.09 -3.30
CA VAL A 112 -7.59 -3.04 -4.18
C VAL A 112 -7.73 -1.72 -3.43
N LEU A 113 -8.23 -1.71 -2.20
CA LEU A 113 -8.36 -0.49 -1.39
C LEU A 113 -6.99 0.17 -1.14
N ILE A 114 -5.98 -0.62 -0.80
CA ILE A 114 -4.61 -0.14 -0.61
C ILE A 114 -4.08 0.44 -1.93
N ALA A 115 -4.20 -0.27 -3.04
CA ALA A 115 -3.72 0.17 -4.35
C ALA A 115 -4.36 1.51 -4.77
N VAL A 116 -5.67 1.67 -4.61
CA VAL A 116 -6.39 2.92 -4.93
C VAL A 116 -5.91 4.07 -4.04
N GLN A 117 -5.70 3.83 -2.75
CA GLN A 117 -5.20 4.86 -1.83
C GLN A 117 -3.81 5.35 -2.21
N TYR A 118 -2.89 4.42 -2.54
CA TYR A 118 -1.53 4.77 -2.95
C TYR A 118 -1.50 5.45 -4.33
N TYR A 119 -2.33 5.02 -5.28
CA TYR A 119 -2.47 5.68 -6.57
C TYR A 119 -2.91 7.15 -6.43
N ASN A 120 -3.91 7.42 -5.59
CA ASN A 120 -4.34 8.79 -5.31
C ASN A 120 -3.28 9.63 -4.58
N LEU A 121 -2.47 8.99 -3.74
CA LEU A 121 -1.38 9.65 -3.03
C LEU A 121 -0.24 10.03 -3.98
N GLU A 122 0.14 9.13 -4.89
CA GLU A 122 1.15 9.33 -5.92
C GLU A 122 0.80 10.54 -6.80
N SER A 123 -0.40 10.55 -7.37
CA SER A 123 -0.89 11.65 -8.20
C SER A 123 -0.86 13.02 -7.47
N GLY A 124 -1.25 13.06 -6.20
CA GLY A 124 -1.23 14.29 -5.40
C GLY A 124 0.18 14.79 -5.06
N CYS A 125 1.14 13.89 -4.90
CA CYS A 125 2.53 14.28 -4.64
C CYS A 125 3.26 14.74 -5.91
N GLU A 126 3.01 14.13 -7.05
CA GLU A 126 3.58 14.59 -8.34
C GLU A 126 3.14 16.01 -8.67
N GLU A 127 1.86 16.32 -8.46
CA GLU A 127 1.33 17.68 -8.64
C GLU A 127 2.01 18.66 -7.69
N LEU A 128 2.18 18.31 -6.42
CA LEU A 128 2.86 19.14 -5.42
C LEU A 128 4.33 19.42 -5.82
N PHE A 129 5.07 18.40 -6.25
CA PHE A 129 6.45 18.58 -6.70
C PHE A 129 6.56 19.43 -7.96
N SER A 130 5.62 19.31 -8.89
CA SER A 130 5.55 20.14 -10.08
C SER A 130 5.38 21.62 -9.72
N VAL A 131 4.46 21.93 -8.81
CA VAL A 131 4.21 23.31 -8.32
C VAL A 131 5.43 23.87 -7.55
N LEU A 132 6.05 23.05 -6.70
CA LEU A 132 7.25 23.46 -5.97
C LEU A 132 8.42 23.79 -6.91
N ASN A 133 8.61 23.00 -7.96
CA ASN A 133 9.63 23.24 -8.97
C ASN A 133 9.37 24.58 -9.71
N GLN A 134 8.13 24.83 -10.09
CA GLN A 134 7.72 26.06 -10.76
C GLN A 134 7.93 27.31 -9.89
N ILE A 135 7.58 27.24 -8.62
CA ILE A 135 7.79 28.35 -7.66
C ILE A 135 9.28 28.58 -7.43
N SER A 136 10.08 27.53 -7.34
CA SER A 136 11.52 27.63 -7.17
C SER A 136 12.19 28.32 -8.36
N GLU A 137 11.77 27.99 -9.58
CA GLU A 137 12.28 28.61 -10.83
C GLU A 137 11.96 30.10 -10.92
N ILE A 138 10.72 30.49 -10.62
CA ILE A 138 10.29 31.90 -10.58
C ILE A 138 11.03 32.69 -9.51
N SER A 139 11.30 32.09 -8.36
CA SER A 139 12.02 32.75 -7.24
C SER A 139 13.49 32.99 -7.57
N ILE A 140 14.10 32.19 -8.41
CA ILE A 140 15.48 32.35 -8.87
C ILE A 140 15.57 33.46 -9.93
N ASP A 141 14.63 33.49 -10.87
CA ASP A 141 14.58 34.47 -11.96
C ASP A 141 14.33 35.89 -11.41
N ASN A 142 13.53 36.07 -10.37
CA ASN A 142 13.30 37.34 -9.70
C ASN A 142 14.47 37.82 -8.80
N SER A 143 15.50 37.02 -8.61
CA SER A 143 16.65 37.33 -7.78
C SER A 143 17.92 37.76 -8.55
N LEU A 144 17.83 37.75 -9.89
CA LEU A 144 18.81 38.26 -10.86
C LEU A 144 18.44 39.68 -11.31
#